data_c5b1a4682684f1143e3596aab6337ffc
#
_entry.id   c5b1a4682684f1143e3596aab6337ffc
#
_cell.length_a   1.000
_cell.length_b   1.000
_cell.length_c   1.000
_cell.angle_alpha   90.00
_cell.angle_beta   90.00
_cell.angle_gamma   90.00
#
_symmetry.space_group_name_H-M   'P 1'
#
loop_
_entity.id
_entity.type
_entity.pdbx_description
1 polymer ?
#
loop_
_entity_poly.entity_id
_entity_poly.type
_entity_poly.pdbx_seq_one_letter_code
_entity_poly.pdbx_strand_id
1 'polypeptide(L)'
;MIETTPLPKEELELFKQLKELKVIFDVGSRTDVDYLEVWPESEHHSFEPNPLFSEELKRKTEGKTNVYINAFGLGDKEEIRGYQEGLQAFLGSGGCPESGKADLELPIKTLDWYIREKNVNQIDFLKIDTEGYDLKVLLGATNWFHIIKYIQYEHWGKHNDLMIRGLLSEEFDCFNIGYRNVFCMNKNLVSEEEKQKLIDYINANNLDKLS
;
A
#
# COMPACT_ATOMS: atom_id res chain seq x y z
N MET A 1 2.88 -17.90 16.82
CA MET A 1 1.92 -17.37 15.84
C MET A 1 2.20 -15.88 15.74
N ILE A 2 2.42 -15.39 14.55
CA ILE A 2 2.57 -13.95 14.30
C ILE A 2 1.14 -13.41 14.33
N GLU A 3 0.85 -12.52 15.30
CA GLU A 3 -0.47 -11.88 15.36
C GLU A 3 -0.61 -10.95 14.15
N THR A 4 -1.66 -11.17 13.36
CA THR A 4 -2.07 -10.23 12.32
C THR A 4 -2.93 -9.15 12.97
N THR A 5 -2.71 -7.89 12.61
CA THR A 5 -3.62 -6.82 12.98
C THR A 5 -4.62 -6.68 11.84
N PRO A 6 -5.88 -7.10 12.02
CA PRO A 6 -6.86 -6.98 10.93
C PRO A 6 -7.06 -5.51 10.57
N LEU A 7 -7.43 -5.25 9.32
CA LEU A 7 -7.82 -3.92 8.88
C LEU A 7 -8.88 -3.31 9.81
N PRO A 8 -8.78 -2.02 10.14
CA PRO A 8 -9.84 -1.35 10.86
C PRO A 8 -11.18 -1.55 10.17
N LYS A 9 -12.21 -1.89 10.94
CA LYS A 9 -13.52 -2.24 10.39
C LYS A 9 -14.07 -1.14 9.48
N GLU A 10 -13.86 0.10 9.87
CA GLU A 10 -14.34 1.29 9.16
C GLU A 10 -13.67 1.44 7.78
N GLU A 11 -12.38 1.16 7.69
CA GLU A 11 -11.63 1.16 6.43
C GLU A 11 -12.08 0.00 5.54
N LEU A 12 -12.23 -1.18 6.11
CA LEU A 12 -12.71 -2.36 5.39
C LEU A 12 -14.10 -2.10 4.77
N GLU A 13 -15.01 -1.46 5.51
CA GLU A 13 -16.34 -1.13 5.01
C GLU A 13 -16.29 -0.03 3.90
N LEU A 14 -15.35 0.92 3.97
CA LEU A 14 -15.09 1.85 2.86
C LEU A 14 -14.63 1.08 1.62
N PHE A 15 -13.67 0.17 1.76
CA PHE A 15 -13.13 -0.57 0.61
C PHE A 15 -14.18 -1.46 -0.04
N LYS A 16 -15.13 -2.01 0.70
CA LYS A 16 -16.28 -2.74 0.16
C LYS A 16 -17.20 -1.87 -0.71
N GLN A 17 -17.11 -0.52 -0.64
CA GLN A 17 -17.83 0.35 -1.56
C GLN A 17 -17.15 0.43 -2.93
N LEU A 18 -15.85 0.11 -3.03
CA LEU A 18 -15.12 0.07 -4.28
C LEU A 18 -15.57 -1.15 -5.09
N LYS A 19 -15.91 -0.91 -6.35
CA LYS A 19 -16.45 -1.96 -7.22
C LYS A 19 -15.47 -2.31 -8.34
N GLU A 20 -15.57 -3.55 -8.81
CA GLU A 20 -14.90 -4.01 -10.02
C GLU A 20 -13.38 -3.81 -10.03
N LEU A 21 -12.73 -3.97 -8.86
CA LEU A 21 -11.28 -3.94 -8.79
C LEU A 21 -10.73 -5.25 -9.38
N LYS A 22 -9.86 -5.13 -10.38
CA LYS A 22 -9.25 -6.26 -11.10
C LYS A 22 -7.82 -6.52 -10.67
N VAL A 23 -7.07 -5.45 -10.38
CA VAL A 23 -5.65 -5.54 -10.04
C VAL A 23 -5.39 -4.77 -8.75
N ILE A 24 -4.89 -5.48 -7.74
CA ILE A 24 -4.65 -4.97 -6.40
C ILE A 24 -3.18 -5.17 -6.05
N PHE A 25 -2.54 -4.11 -5.61
CA PHE A 25 -1.18 -4.12 -5.11
C PHE A 25 -1.19 -3.82 -3.61
N ASP A 26 -0.61 -4.72 -2.82
CA ASP A 26 -0.48 -4.62 -1.37
C ASP A 26 0.99 -4.57 -0.99
N VAL A 27 1.48 -3.37 -0.63
CA VAL A 27 2.87 -3.10 -0.30
C VAL A 27 3.04 -3.02 1.21
N GLY A 28 3.86 -3.90 1.76
CA GLY A 28 3.95 -4.15 3.20
C GLY A 28 2.85 -5.10 3.67
N SER A 29 2.62 -6.17 2.92
CA SER A 29 1.52 -7.13 3.17
C SER A 29 1.69 -7.91 4.46
N ARG A 30 2.91 -7.98 5.00
CA ARG A 30 3.21 -8.78 6.18
C ARG A 30 2.73 -10.22 6.01
N THR A 31 1.73 -10.66 6.78
CA THR A 31 1.09 -11.96 6.63
C THR A 31 -0.41 -11.87 6.31
N ASP A 32 -0.88 -10.67 5.95
CA ASP A 32 -2.31 -10.38 5.83
C ASP A 32 -2.82 -10.72 4.43
N VAL A 33 -4.03 -11.24 4.40
CA VAL A 33 -4.76 -11.61 3.18
C VAL A 33 -6.14 -10.95 3.11
N ASP A 34 -6.35 -9.90 3.90
CA ASP A 34 -7.64 -9.22 4.08
C ASP A 34 -8.20 -8.72 2.75
N TYR A 35 -7.37 -8.15 1.89
CA TYR A 35 -7.80 -7.68 0.57
C TYR A 35 -8.21 -8.84 -0.35
N LEU A 36 -7.57 -10.00 -0.21
CA LEU A 36 -7.94 -11.20 -0.95
C LEU A 36 -9.31 -11.75 -0.49
N GLU A 37 -9.69 -11.53 0.76
CA GLU A 37 -11.02 -11.90 1.27
C GLU A 37 -12.11 -10.94 0.73
N VAL A 38 -11.78 -9.65 0.58
CA VAL A 38 -12.70 -8.65 0.05
C VAL A 38 -12.91 -8.80 -1.46
N TRP A 39 -11.83 -9.07 -2.20
CA TRP A 39 -11.84 -9.17 -3.67
C TRP A 39 -11.18 -10.47 -4.15
N PRO A 40 -11.81 -11.63 -3.93
CA PRO A 40 -11.18 -12.93 -4.18
C PRO A 40 -10.90 -13.24 -5.65
N GLU A 41 -11.61 -12.57 -6.57
CA GLU A 41 -11.45 -12.76 -8.02
C GLU A 41 -10.45 -11.80 -8.66
N SER A 42 -9.95 -10.82 -7.91
CA SER A 42 -8.96 -9.86 -8.40
C SER A 42 -7.57 -10.49 -8.50
N GLU A 43 -6.73 -9.95 -9.34
CA GLU A 43 -5.30 -10.24 -9.37
C GLU A 43 -4.61 -9.47 -8.23
N HIS A 44 -3.91 -10.20 -7.36
CA HIS A 44 -3.25 -9.65 -6.18
C HIS A 44 -1.73 -9.74 -6.28
N HIS A 45 -1.05 -8.60 -6.12
CA HIS A 45 0.40 -8.51 -6.03
C HIS A 45 0.79 -8.03 -4.64
N SER A 46 1.26 -8.96 -3.81
CA SER A 46 1.73 -8.67 -2.45
C SER A 46 3.25 -8.49 -2.45
N PHE A 47 3.72 -7.46 -1.75
CA PHE A 47 5.14 -7.14 -1.62
C PHE A 47 5.52 -7.17 -0.14
N GLU A 48 6.32 -8.17 0.23
CA GLU A 48 6.77 -8.38 1.60
C GLU A 48 8.24 -8.79 1.61
N PRO A 49 9.16 -7.91 2.07
CA PRO A 49 10.59 -8.18 2.03
C PRO A 49 11.04 -9.22 3.06
N ASN A 50 10.36 -9.31 4.21
CA ASN A 50 10.76 -10.24 5.26
C ASN A 50 10.48 -11.70 4.83
N PRO A 51 11.51 -12.59 4.77
CA PRO A 51 11.35 -13.95 4.29
C PRO A 51 10.38 -14.79 5.13
N LEU A 52 10.28 -14.53 6.43
CA LEU A 52 9.34 -15.26 7.29
C LEU A 52 7.89 -14.94 6.94
N PHE A 53 7.61 -13.65 6.64
CA PHE A 53 6.26 -13.20 6.30
C PHE A 53 5.90 -13.58 4.87
N SER A 54 6.81 -13.43 3.92
CA SER A 54 6.56 -13.79 2.53
C SER A 54 6.35 -15.29 2.34
N GLU A 55 7.05 -16.15 3.10
CA GLU A 55 6.79 -17.59 3.11
C GLU A 55 5.43 -17.94 3.73
N GLU A 56 5.03 -17.25 4.80
CA GLU A 56 3.71 -17.45 5.40
C GLU A 56 2.59 -17.00 4.44
N LEU A 57 2.76 -15.88 3.72
CA LEU A 57 1.84 -15.45 2.66
C LEU A 57 1.71 -16.52 1.57
N LYS A 58 2.82 -17.06 1.08
CA LYS A 58 2.82 -18.17 0.09
C LYS A 58 2.02 -19.36 0.60
N ARG A 59 2.22 -19.74 1.87
CA ARG A 59 1.48 -20.84 2.49
C ARG A 59 -0.01 -20.56 2.59
N LYS A 60 -0.43 -19.34 2.98
CA LYS A 60 -1.83 -18.93 3.08
C LYS A 60 -2.54 -18.85 1.72
N THR A 61 -1.78 -18.58 0.68
CA THR A 61 -2.31 -18.40 -0.69
C THR A 61 -2.03 -19.60 -1.59
N GLU A 62 -1.61 -20.73 -1.04
CA GLU A 62 -1.34 -21.95 -1.78
C GLU A 62 -2.55 -22.38 -2.62
N GLY A 63 -2.30 -22.70 -3.88
CA GLY A 63 -3.34 -23.08 -4.84
C GLY A 63 -4.11 -21.93 -5.50
N LYS A 64 -3.88 -20.68 -5.09
CA LYS A 64 -4.47 -19.50 -5.75
C LYS A 64 -3.61 -19.09 -6.93
N THR A 65 -4.20 -18.99 -8.11
CA THR A 65 -3.50 -18.66 -9.37
C THR A 65 -3.48 -17.17 -9.69
N ASN A 66 -4.26 -16.39 -8.96
CA ASN A 66 -4.40 -14.94 -9.11
C ASN A 66 -3.62 -14.14 -8.04
N VAL A 67 -2.73 -14.79 -7.28
CA VAL A 67 -1.95 -14.15 -6.22
C VAL A 67 -0.45 -14.29 -6.49
N TYR A 68 0.27 -13.18 -6.49
CA TYR A 68 1.71 -13.09 -6.72
C TYR A 68 2.41 -12.55 -5.47
N ILE A 69 3.17 -13.41 -4.80
CA ILE A 69 3.95 -13.01 -3.62
C ILE A 69 5.36 -12.61 -4.04
N ASN A 70 5.72 -11.36 -3.80
CA ASN A 70 7.00 -10.76 -4.13
C ASN A 70 7.83 -10.58 -2.86
N ALA A 71 8.89 -11.38 -2.71
CA ALA A 71 9.76 -11.37 -1.52
C ALA A 71 10.84 -10.27 -1.62
N PHE A 72 10.41 -9.03 -1.79
CA PHE A 72 11.25 -7.82 -1.78
C PHE A 72 10.42 -6.59 -1.40
N GLY A 73 11.09 -5.58 -0.88
CA GLY A 73 10.46 -4.28 -0.59
C GLY A 73 10.38 -3.39 -1.82
N LEU A 74 9.51 -2.38 -1.76
CA LEU A 74 9.45 -1.32 -2.76
C LEU A 74 10.00 0.00 -2.21
N GLY A 75 10.60 0.81 -3.08
CA GLY A 75 11.18 2.10 -2.73
C GLY A 75 11.47 2.98 -3.95
N ASP A 76 12.24 4.04 -3.74
CA ASP A 76 12.59 5.04 -4.75
C ASP A 76 13.72 4.60 -5.71
N LYS A 77 14.45 3.56 -5.36
CA LYS A 77 15.55 2.98 -6.15
C LYS A 77 15.75 1.50 -5.85
N GLU A 78 16.50 0.82 -6.74
CA GLU A 78 16.92 -0.56 -6.49
C GLU A 78 18.17 -0.57 -5.60
N GLU A 79 18.10 -1.23 -4.46
CA GLU A 79 19.20 -1.36 -3.51
C GLU A 79 19.03 -2.58 -2.59
N ILE A 80 20.07 -2.93 -1.85
CA ILE A 80 19.98 -3.77 -0.65
C ILE A 80 19.95 -2.83 0.55
N ARG A 81 18.99 -3.02 1.45
CA ARG A 81 18.82 -2.14 2.59
C ARG A 81 18.65 -2.91 3.89
N GLY A 82 19.20 -2.33 4.97
CA GLY A 82 19.06 -2.87 6.31
C GLY A 82 17.59 -2.85 6.76
N TYR A 83 17.17 -3.94 7.36
CA TYR A 83 15.82 -4.14 7.91
C TYR A 83 15.92 -4.51 9.38
N GLN A 84 15.05 -3.96 10.21
CA GLN A 84 14.99 -4.25 11.65
C GLN A 84 13.72 -5.04 11.96
N GLU A 85 13.88 -6.31 12.33
CA GLU A 85 12.75 -7.24 12.53
C GLU A 85 11.81 -6.79 13.65
N GLY A 86 12.34 -6.27 14.74
CA GLY A 86 11.53 -5.82 15.89
C GLY A 86 10.61 -4.64 15.59
N LEU A 87 10.97 -3.81 14.60
CA LEU A 87 10.17 -2.68 14.13
C LEU A 87 9.49 -2.98 12.77
N GLN A 88 9.86 -4.08 12.14
CA GLN A 88 9.37 -4.52 10.82
C GLN A 88 9.53 -3.43 9.75
N ALA A 89 10.64 -2.70 9.82
CA ALA A 89 10.88 -1.48 9.08
C ALA A 89 12.31 -1.44 8.50
N PHE A 90 12.46 -0.74 7.37
CA PHE A 90 13.78 -0.43 6.83
C PHE A 90 14.47 0.68 7.62
N LEU A 91 15.80 0.61 7.73
CA LEU A 91 16.58 1.69 8.31
C LEU A 91 16.34 3.01 7.55
N GLY A 92 16.09 4.08 8.30
CA GLY A 92 15.74 5.40 7.74
C GLY A 92 14.29 5.55 7.31
N SER A 93 13.41 4.58 7.65
CA SER A 93 11.96 4.77 7.62
C SER A 93 11.48 5.59 8.83
N GLY A 94 10.20 5.98 8.84
CA GLY A 94 9.62 6.78 9.93
C GLY A 94 9.73 6.14 11.31
N GLY A 95 9.68 4.81 11.39
CA GLY A 95 9.79 4.03 12.62
C GLY A 95 11.22 3.60 12.98
N CYS A 96 12.21 3.78 12.11
CA CYS A 96 13.56 3.26 12.28
C CYS A 96 14.65 4.28 11.95
N PRO A 97 15.60 4.57 12.87
CA PRO A 97 16.68 5.52 12.60
C PRO A 97 17.63 5.01 11.50
N GLU A 98 18.22 5.92 10.72
CA GLU A 98 19.18 5.61 9.64
C GLU A 98 20.42 4.86 10.18
N SER A 99 20.85 5.18 11.37
CA SER A 99 22.04 4.61 12.04
C SER A 99 21.73 3.36 12.90
N GLY A 100 20.54 2.79 12.76
CA GLY A 100 20.16 1.57 13.47
C GLY A 100 21.00 0.37 13.09
N LYS A 101 20.96 -0.68 13.92
CA LYS A 101 21.54 -1.98 13.58
C LYS A 101 20.52 -2.79 12.77
N ALA A 102 20.89 -3.18 11.57
CA ALA A 102 20.08 -4.09 10.78
C ALA A 102 20.15 -5.53 11.35
N ASP A 103 19.01 -6.20 11.40
CA ASP A 103 18.93 -7.63 11.65
C ASP A 103 19.05 -8.43 10.35
N LEU A 104 18.49 -7.88 9.26
CA LEU A 104 18.53 -8.44 7.92
C LEU A 104 18.96 -7.38 6.90
N GLU A 105 19.48 -7.84 5.77
CA GLU A 105 19.68 -7.05 4.55
C GLU A 105 18.76 -7.60 3.47
N LEU A 106 17.82 -6.77 3.00
CA LEU A 106 16.74 -7.19 2.12
C LEU A 106 16.72 -6.37 0.83
N PRO A 107 16.36 -6.98 -0.31
CA PRO A 107 16.29 -6.29 -1.58
C PRO A 107 15.11 -5.32 -1.63
N ILE A 108 15.37 -4.12 -2.18
CA ILE A 108 14.37 -3.14 -2.57
C ILE A 108 14.38 -3.01 -4.08
N LYS A 109 13.19 -2.96 -4.67
CA LYS A 109 12.95 -2.64 -6.07
C LYS A 109 12.11 -1.36 -6.18
N THR A 110 11.89 -0.87 -7.39
CA THR A 110 10.93 0.20 -7.62
C THR A 110 9.62 -0.35 -8.18
N LEU A 111 8.53 0.35 -7.96
CA LEU A 111 7.28 0.00 -8.60
C LEU A 111 7.37 0.19 -10.13
N ASP A 112 8.13 1.20 -10.59
CA ASP A 112 8.45 1.40 -12.00
C ASP A 112 9.09 0.17 -12.65
N TRP A 113 10.11 -0.42 -12.01
CA TRP A 113 10.72 -1.66 -12.48
C TRP A 113 9.70 -2.80 -12.55
N TYR A 114 8.90 -2.98 -11.49
CA TYR A 114 7.94 -4.08 -11.42
C TYR A 114 6.84 -4.00 -12.48
N ILE A 115 6.29 -2.81 -12.68
CA ILE A 115 5.25 -2.55 -13.69
C ILE A 115 5.76 -2.89 -15.08
N ARG A 116 6.99 -2.49 -15.42
CA ARG A 116 7.63 -2.80 -16.72
C ARG A 116 7.91 -4.29 -16.87
N GLU A 117 8.50 -4.91 -15.85
CA GLU A 117 8.84 -6.34 -15.86
C GLU A 117 7.61 -7.24 -16.01
N LYS A 118 6.50 -6.87 -15.39
CA LYS A 118 5.24 -7.64 -15.43
C LYS A 118 4.26 -7.17 -16.50
N ASN A 119 4.59 -6.11 -17.26
CA ASN A 119 3.69 -5.48 -18.24
C ASN A 119 2.32 -5.10 -17.63
N VAL A 120 2.34 -4.57 -16.41
CA VAL A 120 1.12 -4.09 -15.73
C VAL A 120 0.63 -2.83 -16.44
N ASN A 121 -0.63 -2.82 -16.85
CA ASN A 121 -1.23 -1.68 -17.56
C ASN A 121 -2.35 -0.98 -16.77
N GLN A 122 -2.68 -1.49 -15.59
CA GLN A 122 -3.73 -0.99 -14.71
C GLN A 122 -3.43 -1.42 -13.28
N ILE A 123 -3.64 -0.53 -12.31
CA ILE A 123 -3.68 -0.83 -10.87
C ILE A 123 -4.95 -0.20 -10.33
N ASP A 124 -5.92 -1.00 -9.93
CA ASP A 124 -7.17 -0.46 -9.41
C ASP A 124 -7.03 0.00 -7.97
N PHE A 125 -6.24 -0.71 -7.16
CA PHE A 125 -5.99 -0.34 -5.78
C PHE A 125 -4.52 -0.61 -5.40
N LEU A 126 -3.84 0.43 -4.95
CA LEU A 126 -2.49 0.38 -4.41
C LEU A 126 -2.54 0.71 -2.91
N LYS A 127 -2.41 -0.29 -2.06
CA LYS A 127 -2.20 -0.09 -0.62
C LYS A 127 -0.71 -0.01 -0.33
N ILE A 128 -0.30 0.94 0.48
CA ILE A 128 1.06 1.11 0.97
C ILE A 128 1.02 1.28 2.49
N ASP A 129 1.71 0.39 3.19
CA ASP A 129 1.84 0.40 4.63
C ASP A 129 3.20 -0.23 4.97
N THR A 130 4.21 0.62 4.98
CA THR A 130 5.62 0.21 5.01
C THR A 130 6.38 0.80 6.18
N GLU A 131 5.63 1.12 7.27
CA GLU A 131 6.19 1.62 8.51
C GLU A 131 7.05 2.89 8.29
N GLY A 132 6.54 3.80 7.43
CA GLY A 132 7.16 5.09 7.14
C GLY A 132 8.08 5.11 5.92
N TYR A 133 8.08 4.06 5.09
CA TYR A 133 8.79 4.06 3.81
C TYR A 133 7.88 4.45 2.62
N ASP A 134 6.62 4.77 2.89
CA ASP A 134 5.52 5.01 1.95
C ASP A 134 5.86 6.08 0.90
N LEU A 135 6.44 7.21 1.33
CA LEU A 135 6.88 8.24 0.40
C LEU A 135 7.88 7.70 -0.64
N LYS A 136 8.79 6.83 -0.22
CA LYS A 136 9.79 6.25 -1.14
C LYS A 136 9.17 5.27 -2.12
N VAL A 137 8.18 4.50 -1.69
CA VAL A 137 7.40 3.64 -2.59
C VAL A 137 6.72 4.49 -3.67
N LEU A 138 6.06 5.58 -3.29
CA LEU A 138 5.40 6.48 -4.23
C LEU A 138 6.38 7.21 -5.16
N LEU A 139 7.55 7.61 -4.67
CA LEU A 139 8.61 8.19 -5.52
C LEU A 139 9.08 7.19 -6.59
N GLY A 140 9.12 5.89 -6.28
CA GLY A 140 9.43 4.83 -7.23
C GLY A 140 8.29 4.48 -8.21
N ALA A 141 7.13 5.17 -8.11
CA ALA A 141 5.93 4.94 -8.90
C ALA A 141 5.52 6.16 -9.75
N THR A 142 6.22 7.28 -9.69
CA THR A 142 5.75 8.57 -10.25
C THR A 142 5.41 8.53 -11.74
N ASN A 143 6.09 7.71 -12.52
CA ASN A 143 5.82 7.56 -13.96
C ASN A 143 4.49 6.84 -14.25
N TRP A 144 3.86 6.24 -13.23
CA TRP A 144 2.73 5.32 -13.39
C TRP A 144 1.45 5.77 -12.67
N PHE A 145 1.42 6.95 -12.07
CA PHE A 145 0.22 7.46 -11.40
C PHE A 145 -1.02 7.46 -12.31
N HIS A 146 -0.82 7.70 -13.60
CA HIS A 146 -1.88 7.72 -14.60
C HIS A 146 -2.60 6.37 -14.83
N ILE A 147 -2.05 5.24 -14.35
CA ILE A 147 -2.70 3.92 -14.41
C ILE A 147 -3.23 3.44 -13.05
N ILE A 148 -3.01 4.20 -11.97
CA ILE A 148 -3.43 3.84 -10.61
C ILE A 148 -4.75 4.54 -10.29
N LYS A 149 -5.79 3.76 -10.02
CA LYS A 149 -7.14 4.29 -9.75
C LYS A 149 -7.31 4.81 -8.33
N TYR A 150 -6.91 4.00 -7.35
CA TYR A 150 -6.96 4.33 -5.92
C TYR A 150 -5.62 4.07 -5.25
N ILE A 151 -5.26 4.92 -4.28
CA ILE A 151 -4.12 4.72 -3.39
C ILE A 151 -4.61 4.81 -1.95
N GLN A 152 -4.16 3.89 -1.10
CA GLN A 152 -4.17 4.04 0.35
C GLN A 152 -2.72 4.04 0.83
N TYR A 153 -2.38 4.98 1.72
CA TYR A 153 -1.07 4.99 2.36
C TYR A 153 -1.18 5.31 3.86
N GLU A 154 -0.20 4.84 4.64
CA GLU A 154 0.01 5.27 6.02
C GLU A 154 1.05 6.41 6.07
N HIS A 155 0.82 7.44 6.89
CA HIS A 155 1.82 8.49 7.08
C HIS A 155 2.43 8.49 8.48
N TRP A 156 3.72 8.78 8.55
CA TRP A 156 4.47 8.90 9.81
C TRP A 156 4.71 10.37 10.16
N GLY A 157 3.62 11.02 10.54
CA GLY A 157 3.60 12.41 11.00
C GLY A 157 3.28 13.42 9.89
N LYS A 158 2.92 14.62 10.34
CA LYS A 158 2.38 15.70 9.46
C LYS A 158 3.32 16.09 8.32
N HIS A 159 4.62 16.10 8.54
CA HIS A 159 5.57 16.48 7.50
C HIS A 159 5.62 15.45 6.37
N ASN A 160 5.64 14.16 6.72
CA ASN A 160 5.59 13.06 5.76
C ASN A 160 4.29 13.10 4.95
N ASP A 161 3.13 13.27 5.60
CA ASP A 161 1.84 13.42 4.94
C ASP A 161 1.81 14.59 3.95
N LEU A 162 2.31 15.75 4.33
CA LEU A 162 2.37 16.91 3.44
C LEU A 162 3.23 16.66 2.19
N MET A 163 4.34 15.94 2.33
CA MET A 163 5.19 15.58 1.20
C MET A 163 4.47 14.60 0.25
N ILE A 164 3.80 13.59 0.78
CA ILE A 164 3.04 12.62 -0.01
C ILE A 164 1.87 13.31 -0.73
N ARG A 165 1.09 14.13 -0.03
CA ARG A 165 -0.01 14.88 -0.65
C ARG A 165 0.48 15.85 -1.72
N GLY A 166 1.62 16.50 -1.51
CA GLY A 166 2.26 17.35 -2.52
C GLY A 166 2.63 16.56 -3.77
N LEU A 167 3.21 15.37 -3.61
CA LEU A 167 3.59 14.47 -4.71
C LEU A 167 2.35 14.00 -5.51
N LEU A 168 1.25 13.72 -4.83
CA LEU A 168 0.02 13.19 -5.43
C LEU A 168 -0.93 14.29 -5.95
N SER A 169 -0.71 15.55 -5.60
CA SER A 169 -1.70 16.64 -5.75
C SER A 169 -2.16 16.93 -7.18
N GLU A 170 -1.37 16.63 -8.19
CA GLU A 170 -1.77 16.84 -9.58
C GLU A 170 -2.78 15.80 -10.07
N GLU A 171 -2.58 14.54 -9.65
CA GLU A 171 -3.36 13.41 -10.18
C GLU A 171 -4.41 12.86 -9.21
N PHE A 172 -4.31 13.15 -7.92
CA PHE A 172 -5.19 12.56 -6.90
C PHE A 172 -5.85 13.59 -5.98
N ASP A 173 -7.09 13.28 -5.56
CA ASP A 173 -7.76 13.88 -4.41
C ASP A 173 -7.62 12.96 -3.21
N CYS A 174 -7.05 13.45 -2.09
CA CYS A 174 -6.69 12.64 -0.94
C CYS A 174 -7.47 13.01 0.32
N PHE A 175 -8.02 12.01 1.02
CA PHE A 175 -8.92 12.11 2.17
C PHE A 175 -8.38 11.29 3.34
N ASN A 176 -8.44 11.83 4.55
CA ASN A 176 -8.17 11.03 5.75
C ASN A 176 -9.29 10.00 5.93
N ILE A 177 -8.93 8.76 6.30
CA ILE A 177 -9.89 7.67 6.52
C ILE A 177 -9.68 6.94 7.85
N GLY A 178 -8.84 7.46 8.72
CA GLY A 178 -8.51 6.87 10.00
C GLY A 178 -7.24 7.46 10.59
N TYR A 179 -6.79 6.87 11.69
CA TYR A 179 -5.53 7.27 12.32
C TYR A 179 -4.37 6.95 11.37
N ARG A 180 -3.70 7.99 10.85
CA ARG A 180 -2.59 7.92 9.88
C ARG A 180 -2.93 7.40 8.48
N ASN A 181 -4.13 6.90 8.23
CA ASN A 181 -4.47 6.38 6.92
C ASN A 181 -5.10 7.44 6.03
N VAL A 182 -4.65 7.48 4.79
CA VAL A 182 -5.12 8.40 3.75
C VAL A 182 -5.54 7.60 2.52
N PHE A 183 -6.74 7.89 2.03
CA PHE A 183 -7.29 7.32 0.81
C PHE A 183 -7.30 8.37 -0.30
N CYS A 184 -6.76 8.02 -1.46
CA CYS A 184 -6.64 8.92 -2.60
C CYS A 184 -7.34 8.35 -3.83
N MET A 185 -8.06 9.21 -4.53
CA MET A 185 -8.81 8.90 -5.74
C MET A 185 -8.19 9.62 -6.93
N ASN A 186 -7.87 8.89 -8.00
CA ASN A 186 -7.33 9.48 -9.22
C ASN A 186 -8.37 10.33 -9.93
N LYS A 187 -8.05 11.60 -10.19
CA LYS A 187 -8.95 12.60 -10.78
C LYS A 187 -9.44 12.24 -12.19
N ASN A 188 -8.62 11.47 -12.92
CA ASN A 188 -8.88 11.12 -14.31
C ASN A 188 -9.53 9.73 -14.48
N LEU A 189 -9.36 8.83 -13.48
CA LEU A 189 -9.82 7.43 -13.56
C LEU A 189 -11.08 7.16 -12.75
N VAL A 190 -11.40 8.03 -11.77
CA VAL A 190 -12.61 7.93 -10.95
C VAL A 190 -13.63 8.95 -11.43
N SER A 191 -14.84 8.50 -11.78
CA SER A 191 -15.91 9.40 -12.20
C SER A 191 -16.35 10.32 -11.05
N GLU A 192 -16.88 11.51 -11.36
CA GLU A 192 -17.37 12.45 -10.35
C GLU A 192 -18.51 11.84 -9.51
N GLU A 193 -19.37 11.01 -10.11
CA GLU A 193 -20.43 10.29 -9.39
C GLU A 193 -19.85 9.30 -8.37
N GLU A 194 -18.87 8.48 -8.76
CA GLU A 194 -18.18 7.54 -7.88
C GLU A 194 -17.42 8.27 -6.77
N LYS A 195 -16.74 9.35 -7.12
CA LYS A 195 -16.00 10.21 -6.18
C LYS A 195 -16.94 10.80 -5.13
N GLN A 196 -18.05 11.42 -5.55
CA GLN A 196 -19.02 12.00 -4.62
C GLN A 196 -19.62 10.96 -3.68
N LYS A 197 -19.95 9.77 -4.19
CA LYS A 197 -20.45 8.66 -3.36
C LYS A 197 -19.46 8.25 -2.29
N LEU A 198 -18.17 8.14 -2.60
CA LEU A 198 -17.13 7.78 -1.64
C LEU A 198 -16.89 8.90 -0.61
N ILE A 199 -16.91 10.16 -1.03
CA ILE A 199 -16.82 11.31 -0.14
C ILE A 199 -18.01 11.34 0.84
N ASP A 200 -19.21 11.11 0.34
CA ASP A 200 -20.41 11.06 1.18
C ASP A 200 -20.31 9.93 2.21
N TYR A 201 -19.77 8.77 1.81
CA TYR A 201 -19.53 7.66 2.73
C TYR A 201 -18.50 8.03 3.82
N ILE A 202 -17.37 8.62 3.44
CA ILE A 202 -16.30 9.07 4.36
C ILE A 202 -16.88 10.04 5.39
N ASN A 203 -17.64 11.05 4.93
CA ASN A 203 -18.26 12.06 5.78
C ASN A 203 -19.33 11.49 6.71
N ALA A 204 -20.24 10.64 6.17
CA ALA A 204 -21.32 10.03 6.95
C ALA A 204 -20.81 9.14 8.09
N ASN A 205 -19.64 8.53 7.91
CA ASN A 205 -19.01 7.65 8.92
C ASN A 205 -17.92 8.37 9.73
N ASN A 206 -17.73 9.68 9.53
CA ASN A 206 -16.72 10.52 10.19
C ASN A 206 -15.29 9.94 10.12
N LEU A 207 -14.95 9.26 9.02
CA LEU A 207 -13.63 8.65 8.86
C LEU A 207 -12.51 9.67 8.88
N ASP A 208 -12.76 10.88 8.37
CA ASP A 208 -11.85 12.03 8.39
C ASP A 208 -11.50 12.54 9.81
N LYS A 209 -12.28 12.15 10.83
CA LYS A 209 -12.15 12.57 12.23
C LYS A 209 -11.55 11.49 13.14
N LEU A 210 -11.25 10.31 12.62
CA LEU A 210 -10.64 9.21 13.35
C LEU A 210 -9.12 9.43 13.49
N SER A 211 -8.70 10.60 13.96
CA SER A 211 -7.29 11.01 14.12
C SER A 211 -6.83 11.02 15.57
#